data_4052b7a101d69b34b03f1df85751e6f8
#
_entry.id   4052b7a101d69b34b03f1df85751e6f8
#
_cell.length_a   1.000
_cell.length_b   1.000
_cell.length_c   1.000
_cell.angle_alpha   90.00
_cell.angle_beta   90.00
_cell.angle_gamma   90.00
#
_symmetry.space_group_name_H-M   'P 1'
#
loop_
_entity.id
_entity.type
_entity.pdbx_description
1 polymer ?
#
loop_
_entity_poly.entity_id
_entity_poly.type
_entity_poly.pdbx_seq_one_letter_code
_entity_poly.pdbx_strand_id
1 'polypeptide(L)'
;MYDEFKSLNKGVSLQVDQAIILRLQKFISSDLFAAKNNVEHSSYWRYHADKLHITTASNNVGVVGQSGFYVPTKESLLQQFFRRVRIALSEPSRAIRWVIKKIKNEKILPQHMSYFQAFDAVMSGAKVSFPVLSKFRINHKTLGEIPNVFKNSDSIKAHYQSWSRYHASPTIIKHYYQQNILRGFIESESIKTVLEIGGGNGNFASILHHDWAPVRVILMDLPETLATAIPFLSNQFPHAKILMPHEVEAHGLSGSFDFAFLTVHQMAALMDNSIDLVTNIDSFQEMTHEQIQTYFKLAQRVCCNSGFFFSSNRCEKIPCGENQSIIEQPDLPNRSAEFPWNLKNKDLVNEISSLERLVQPDAQSIRLQQIVK
;
A
#
# COMPACT_ATOMS: atom_id res chain seq x y z
N MET A 1 -9.29 -18.05 -2.40
CA MET A 1 -8.76 -16.69 -2.17
C MET A 1 -7.63 -16.38 -3.16
N TYR A 2 -6.62 -17.24 -3.29
CA TYR A 2 -5.55 -17.07 -4.31
C TYR A 2 -6.05 -17.06 -5.76
N ASP A 3 -7.10 -17.81 -6.09
CA ASP A 3 -7.63 -17.87 -7.47
C ASP A 3 -8.48 -16.66 -7.88
N GLU A 4 -9.05 -15.92 -6.93
CA GLU A 4 -9.70 -14.63 -7.24
C GLU A 4 -8.67 -13.55 -7.63
N PHE A 5 -7.44 -13.66 -7.13
CA PHE A 5 -6.36 -12.74 -7.47
C PHE A 5 -5.68 -13.06 -8.81
N LYS A 6 -5.72 -14.30 -9.27
CA LYS A 6 -5.22 -14.69 -10.61
C LYS A 6 -6.01 -14.07 -11.77
N SER A 7 -7.26 -13.66 -11.55
CA SER A 7 -8.05 -13.00 -12.59
C SER A 7 -7.69 -11.52 -12.80
N LEU A 8 -6.86 -10.93 -11.93
CA LEU A 8 -6.39 -9.55 -12.00
C LEU A 8 -5.17 -9.35 -12.91
N ASN A 9 -4.71 -10.39 -13.62
CA ASN A 9 -3.70 -10.28 -14.68
C ASN A 9 -4.14 -9.47 -15.92
N LYS A 10 -5.30 -8.84 -15.85
CA LYS A 10 -5.71 -7.86 -16.86
C LYS A 10 -5.13 -6.52 -16.47
N GLY A 11 -4.27 -6.00 -17.33
CA GLY A 11 -3.69 -4.67 -17.19
C GLY A 11 -4.74 -3.63 -16.82
N VAL A 12 -4.32 -2.67 -16.02
CA VAL A 12 -5.13 -1.54 -15.60
C VAL A 12 -4.81 -0.36 -16.48
N SER A 13 -5.84 0.35 -16.93
CA SER A 13 -5.69 1.60 -17.66
C SER A 13 -6.16 2.76 -16.78
N LEU A 14 -5.25 3.69 -16.50
CA LEU A 14 -5.50 4.91 -15.75
C LEU A 14 -5.60 6.09 -16.68
N GLN A 15 -6.66 6.89 -16.55
CA GLN A 15 -6.74 8.18 -17.23
C GLN A 15 -5.88 9.19 -16.48
N VAL A 16 -4.94 9.79 -17.19
CA VAL A 16 -3.95 10.72 -16.65
C VAL A 16 -3.79 11.89 -17.62
N ASP A 17 -3.54 13.07 -17.08
CA ASP A 17 -3.27 14.26 -17.88
C ASP A 17 -2.10 14.04 -18.84
N GLN A 18 -2.21 14.57 -20.06
CA GLN A 18 -1.18 14.43 -21.10
C GLN A 18 0.18 14.97 -20.65
N ALA A 19 0.20 16.07 -19.91
CA ALA A 19 1.45 16.63 -19.39
C ALA A 19 2.15 15.68 -18.42
N ILE A 20 1.39 14.99 -17.57
CA ILE A 20 1.93 13.96 -16.67
C ILE A 20 2.47 12.77 -17.47
N ILE A 21 1.75 12.34 -18.53
CA ILE A 21 2.22 11.23 -19.39
C ILE A 21 3.57 11.57 -20.04
N LEU A 22 3.70 12.77 -20.61
CA LEU A 22 4.97 13.21 -21.23
C LEU A 22 6.13 13.23 -20.24
N ARG A 23 5.87 13.71 -19.02
CA ARG A 23 6.88 13.73 -17.96
C ARG A 23 7.21 12.31 -17.46
N LEU A 24 6.22 11.42 -17.38
CA LEU A 24 6.41 10.01 -17.06
C LEU A 24 7.25 9.30 -18.14
N GLN A 25 6.96 9.54 -19.41
CA GLN A 25 7.76 9.02 -20.53
C GLN A 25 9.21 9.49 -20.45
N LYS A 26 9.45 10.76 -20.14
CA LYS A 26 10.79 11.31 -19.92
C LYS A 26 11.50 10.60 -18.75
N PHE A 27 10.80 10.33 -17.65
CA PHE A 27 11.36 9.55 -16.54
C PHE A 27 11.71 8.13 -16.98
N ILE A 28 10.79 7.42 -17.64
CA ILE A 28 11.02 6.04 -18.12
C ILE A 28 12.21 5.95 -19.09
N SER A 29 12.47 7.02 -19.85
CA SER A 29 13.60 7.09 -20.79
C SER A 29 14.88 7.63 -20.16
N SER A 30 14.90 7.95 -18.88
CA SER A 30 16.08 8.52 -18.19
C SER A 30 17.03 7.46 -17.67
N ASP A 31 18.29 7.87 -17.42
CA ASP A 31 19.29 7.03 -16.77
C ASP A 31 18.87 6.59 -15.37
N LEU A 32 18.10 7.41 -14.66
CA LEU A 32 17.52 7.05 -13.36
C LEU A 32 16.60 5.82 -13.44
N PHE A 33 15.83 5.71 -14.51
CA PHE A 33 14.98 4.53 -14.72
C PHE A 33 15.81 3.34 -15.18
N ALA A 34 16.80 3.56 -16.04
CA ALA A 34 17.73 2.52 -16.49
C ALA A 34 18.59 1.97 -15.35
N ALA A 35 18.87 2.79 -14.32
CA ALA A 35 19.60 2.41 -13.12
C ALA A 35 18.91 1.31 -12.28
N LYS A 36 17.65 0.97 -12.56
CA LYS A 36 16.98 -0.20 -11.97
C LYS A 36 17.80 -1.49 -12.09
N ASN A 37 18.57 -1.64 -13.16
CA ASN A 37 19.43 -2.79 -13.40
C ASN A 37 20.66 -2.83 -12.47
N ASN A 38 21.01 -1.70 -11.84
CA ASN A 38 22.14 -1.54 -10.93
C ASN A 38 21.72 -1.57 -9.46
N VAL A 39 20.42 -1.72 -9.18
CA VAL A 39 19.93 -1.92 -7.80
C VAL A 39 20.14 -3.37 -7.41
N GLU A 40 20.77 -3.59 -6.27
CA GLU A 40 20.79 -4.92 -5.68
C GLU A 40 19.37 -5.27 -5.22
N HIS A 41 18.66 -6.01 -6.04
CA HIS A 41 17.31 -6.47 -5.69
C HIS A 41 17.39 -7.71 -4.82
N SER A 42 16.56 -7.76 -3.77
CA SER A 42 16.24 -9.04 -3.15
C SER A 42 15.64 -10.00 -4.19
N SER A 43 15.72 -11.29 -3.95
CA SER A 43 15.14 -12.30 -4.84
C SER A 43 13.63 -12.10 -5.07
N TYR A 44 12.93 -11.54 -4.07
CA TYR A 44 11.52 -11.15 -4.18
C TYR A 44 11.30 -10.12 -5.29
N TRP A 45 12.04 -9.01 -5.27
CA TRP A 45 11.87 -7.92 -6.24
C TRP A 45 12.39 -8.28 -7.63
N ARG A 46 13.46 -9.06 -7.75
CA ARG A 46 13.89 -9.63 -9.04
C ARG A 46 12.75 -10.37 -9.73
N TYR A 47 12.03 -11.21 -8.98
CA TYR A 47 10.91 -11.97 -9.52
C TYR A 47 9.73 -11.09 -9.97
N HIS A 48 9.48 -9.98 -9.30
CA HIS A 48 8.35 -9.09 -9.60
C HIS A 48 8.69 -8.03 -10.66
N ALA A 49 9.90 -7.50 -10.67
CA ALA A 49 10.32 -6.45 -11.60
C ALA A 49 10.19 -6.88 -13.07
N ASP A 50 10.55 -8.10 -13.39
CA ASP A 50 10.47 -8.63 -14.76
C ASP A 50 9.05 -8.76 -15.31
N LYS A 51 8.05 -8.72 -14.45
CA LYS A 51 6.63 -8.88 -14.82
C LYS A 51 5.88 -7.57 -14.95
N LEU A 52 6.47 -6.49 -14.49
CA LEU A 52 5.85 -5.18 -14.53
C LEU A 52 6.06 -4.53 -15.88
N HIS A 53 4.98 -4.33 -16.62
CA HIS A 53 4.99 -3.63 -17.91
C HIS A 53 4.12 -2.39 -17.83
N ILE A 54 4.70 -1.27 -18.28
CA ILE A 54 4.01 0.03 -18.32
C ILE A 54 3.90 0.45 -19.78
N THR A 55 2.70 0.80 -20.21
CA THR A 55 2.42 1.32 -21.53
C THR A 55 1.77 2.69 -21.41
N THR A 56 2.17 3.61 -22.26
CA THR A 56 1.61 4.96 -22.31
C THR A 56 0.96 5.18 -23.67
N ALA A 57 -0.28 5.68 -23.67
CA ALA A 57 -1.03 6.05 -24.87
C ALA A 57 -1.86 7.30 -24.59
N SER A 58 -1.89 8.24 -25.55
CA SER A 58 -2.53 9.57 -25.48
C SER A 58 -2.89 10.11 -24.07
N ASN A 59 -3.96 9.65 -23.43
CA ASN A 59 -4.38 10.08 -22.08
C ASN A 59 -4.51 8.90 -21.11
N ASN A 60 -3.83 7.79 -21.40
CA ASN A 60 -3.92 6.58 -20.59
C ASN A 60 -2.54 6.01 -20.30
N VAL A 61 -2.38 5.51 -19.08
CA VAL A 61 -1.26 4.68 -18.66
C VAL A 61 -1.78 3.29 -18.36
N GLY A 62 -1.28 2.31 -19.11
CA GLY A 62 -1.55 0.91 -18.87
C GLY A 62 -0.48 0.32 -17.96
N VAL A 63 -0.89 -0.39 -16.91
CA VAL A 63 0.00 -1.11 -16.00
C VAL A 63 -0.38 -2.58 -16.02
N VAL A 64 0.57 -3.45 -16.34
CA VAL A 64 0.42 -4.91 -16.35
C VAL A 64 1.53 -5.52 -15.51
N GLY A 65 1.18 -6.42 -14.60
CA GLY A 65 2.18 -7.14 -13.81
C GLY A 65 1.58 -7.90 -12.64
N GLN A 66 2.32 -8.86 -12.10
CA GLN A 66 1.94 -9.63 -10.91
C GLN A 66 2.46 -9.01 -9.62
N SER A 67 2.54 -7.75 -9.53
CA SER A 67 2.88 -7.13 -8.26
C SER A 67 1.63 -7.11 -7.37
N GLY A 68 1.78 -7.12 -6.07
CA GLY A 68 0.71 -6.83 -5.11
C GLY A 68 0.17 -5.40 -5.27
N PHE A 69 0.43 -4.76 -6.38
CA PHE A 69 -0.05 -3.45 -6.76
C PHE A 69 -1.48 -3.58 -7.26
N TYR A 70 -2.40 -3.34 -6.35
CA TYR A 70 -3.80 -3.23 -6.69
C TYR A 70 -4.08 -1.82 -7.17
N VAL A 71 -3.96 -1.63 -8.46
CA VAL A 71 -4.59 -0.45 -9.06
C VAL A 71 -6.07 -0.80 -9.22
N PRO A 72 -6.96 -0.05 -8.57
CA PRO A 72 -8.40 -0.34 -8.62
C PRO A 72 -8.90 -0.26 -10.05
N THR A 73 -9.46 -1.33 -10.58
CA THR A 73 -10.15 -1.32 -11.88
C THR A 73 -11.62 -1.08 -11.68
N LYS A 74 -12.17 -0.12 -12.42
CA LYS A 74 -13.60 0.08 -12.48
C LYS A 74 -14.24 -1.09 -13.27
N GLU A 75 -14.72 -2.12 -12.57
CA GLU A 75 -15.55 -3.14 -13.23
C GLU A 75 -16.85 -2.50 -13.71
N SER A 76 -17.13 -2.57 -15.01
CA SER A 76 -18.43 -2.19 -15.53
C SER A 76 -19.53 -3.10 -14.95
N LEU A 77 -20.77 -2.60 -14.84
CA LEU A 77 -21.91 -3.41 -14.40
C LEU A 77 -22.04 -4.70 -15.23
N LEU A 78 -21.67 -4.63 -16.51
CA LEU A 78 -21.67 -5.77 -17.43
C LEU A 78 -20.61 -6.82 -17.04
N GLN A 79 -19.40 -6.39 -16.69
CA GLN A 79 -18.33 -7.28 -16.23
C GLN A 79 -18.69 -7.95 -14.91
N GLN A 80 -19.30 -7.20 -13.98
CA GLN A 80 -19.82 -7.76 -12.71
C GLN A 80 -20.93 -8.78 -12.99
N PHE A 81 -21.82 -8.52 -13.95
CA PHE A 81 -22.87 -9.45 -14.35
C PHE A 81 -22.27 -10.74 -14.93
N PHE A 82 -21.37 -10.64 -15.91
CA PHE A 82 -20.73 -11.82 -16.51
C PHE A 82 -19.90 -12.62 -15.51
N ARG A 83 -19.22 -11.96 -14.57
CA ARG A 83 -18.53 -12.63 -13.48
C ARG A 83 -19.49 -13.44 -12.60
N ARG A 84 -20.64 -12.85 -12.23
CA ARG A 84 -21.68 -13.52 -11.45
C ARG A 84 -22.27 -14.72 -12.19
N VAL A 85 -22.54 -14.56 -13.48
CA VAL A 85 -23.02 -15.65 -14.35
C VAL A 85 -21.99 -16.76 -14.45
N ARG A 86 -20.73 -16.45 -14.65
CA ARG A 86 -19.64 -17.44 -14.71
C ARG A 86 -19.48 -18.22 -13.41
N ILE A 87 -19.56 -17.55 -12.25
CA ILE A 87 -19.53 -18.20 -10.93
C ILE A 87 -20.76 -19.11 -10.74
N ALA A 88 -21.94 -18.65 -11.17
CA ALA A 88 -23.17 -19.45 -11.09
C ALA A 88 -23.10 -20.72 -11.98
N LEU A 89 -22.51 -20.62 -13.14
CA LEU A 89 -22.33 -21.73 -14.08
C LEU A 89 -21.24 -22.72 -13.65
N SER A 90 -20.16 -22.23 -13.02
CA SER A 90 -19.09 -23.11 -12.53
C SER A 90 -19.46 -23.87 -11.26
N GLU A 91 -20.47 -23.41 -10.50
CA GLU A 91 -20.90 -24.05 -9.26
C GLU A 91 -22.46 -24.04 -9.09
N PRO A 92 -23.19 -24.86 -9.88
CA PRO A 92 -24.65 -24.87 -9.91
C PRO A 92 -25.30 -25.11 -8.53
N SER A 93 -24.69 -25.95 -7.71
CA SER A 93 -25.17 -26.24 -6.35
C SER A 93 -25.10 -25.05 -5.40
N ARG A 94 -24.21 -24.10 -5.67
CA ARG A 94 -24.11 -22.81 -4.93
C ARG A 94 -25.17 -21.82 -5.41
N ALA A 95 -25.41 -21.75 -6.70
CA ALA A 95 -26.47 -20.90 -7.28
C ALA A 95 -27.85 -21.32 -6.77
N ILE A 96 -28.15 -22.60 -6.74
CA ILE A 96 -29.43 -23.12 -6.21
C ILE A 96 -29.57 -22.79 -4.71
N ARG A 97 -28.55 -23.02 -3.91
CA ARG A 97 -28.57 -22.65 -2.47
C ARG A 97 -28.77 -21.13 -2.28
N TRP A 98 -28.19 -20.31 -3.13
CA TRP A 98 -28.39 -18.86 -3.10
C TRP A 98 -29.84 -18.47 -3.40
N VAL A 99 -30.45 -19.07 -4.43
CA VAL A 99 -31.86 -18.84 -4.79
C VAL A 99 -32.80 -19.27 -3.66
N ILE A 100 -32.62 -20.48 -3.11
CA ILE A 100 -33.45 -21.00 -2.01
C ILE A 100 -33.39 -20.08 -0.77
N LYS A 101 -32.20 -19.60 -0.46
CA LYS A 101 -32.01 -18.68 0.66
C LYS A 101 -32.64 -17.31 0.41
N LYS A 102 -32.58 -16.77 -0.82
CA LYS A 102 -33.23 -15.51 -1.20
C LYS A 102 -34.76 -15.61 -1.10
N ILE A 103 -35.34 -16.77 -1.44
CA ILE A 103 -36.78 -17.04 -1.32
C ILE A 103 -37.21 -17.08 0.17
N LYS A 104 -36.36 -17.52 1.08
CA LYS A 104 -36.63 -17.59 2.52
C LYS A 104 -36.49 -16.27 3.28
N ASN A 105 -36.27 -15.16 2.61
CA ASN A 105 -36.08 -13.80 3.21
C ASN A 105 -35.03 -13.74 4.34
N GLU A 106 -34.16 -14.76 4.46
CA GLU A 106 -33.03 -14.66 5.36
C GLU A 106 -32.08 -13.62 4.77
N LYS A 107 -31.71 -12.59 5.53
CA LYS A 107 -30.64 -11.65 5.16
C LYS A 107 -29.32 -12.43 5.01
N ILE A 108 -29.11 -12.98 3.82
CA ILE A 108 -27.94 -13.78 3.52
C ILE A 108 -26.84 -12.82 3.15
N LEU A 109 -25.92 -12.67 4.06
CA LEU A 109 -24.60 -12.22 3.69
C LEU A 109 -23.99 -13.30 2.79
N PRO A 110 -23.59 -12.99 1.54
CA PRO A 110 -23.12 -14.01 0.61
C PRO A 110 -21.93 -14.76 1.22
N GLN A 111 -21.89 -16.09 1.06
CA GLN A 111 -20.73 -16.90 1.45
C GLN A 111 -19.42 -16.45 0.74
N HIS A 112 -19.54 -15.60 -0.26
CA HIS A 112 -18.48 -14.93 -1.01
C HIS A 112 -18.53 -13.42 -0.81
N MET A 113 -18.75 -12.97 0.44
CA MET A 113 -18.43 -11.59 0.77
C MET A 113 -16.96 -11.37 0.41
N SER A 114 -16.69 -10.35 -0.41
CA SER A 114 -15.35 -9.81 -0.45
C SER A 114 -14.99 -9.35 0.95
N TYR A 115 -13.75 -9.34 1.30
CA TYR A 115 -13.25 -8.81 2.58
C TYR A 115 -13.87 -7.42 2.89
N PHE A 116 -14.08 -6.60 1.87
CA PHE A 116 -14.72 -5.29 1.92
C PHE A 116 -16.19 -5.32 2.30
N GLN A 117 -16.94 -6.22 1.70
CA GLN A 117 -18.36 -6.37 2.04
C GLN A 117 -18.52 -6.82 3.48
N ALA A 118 -17.61 -7.67 3.98
CA ALA A 118 -17.59 -8.07 5.39
C ALA A 118 -17.22 -6.87 6.28
N PHE A 119 -16.25 -6.08 5.89
CA PHE A 119 -15.83 -4.88 6.60
C PHE A 119 -16.95 -3.83 6.60
N ASP A 120 -17.54 -3.52 5.45
CA ASP A 120 -18.64 -2.57 5.31
C ASP A 120 -19.86 -3.00 6.13
N ALA A 121 -20.17 -4.30 6.12
CA ALA A 121 -21.23 -4.86 6.95
C ALA A 121 -20.96 -4.67 8.46
N VAL A 122 -19.71 -4.89 8.90
CA VAL A 122 -19.31 -4.67 10.31
C VAL A 122 -19.37 -3.18 10.65
N MET A 123 -18.87 -2.32 9.79
CA MET A 123 -18.86 -0.85 9.98
C MET A 123 -20.30 -0.26 10.00
N SER A 124 -21.22 -0.84 9.24
CA SER A 124 -22.62 -0.46 9.24
C SER A 124 -23.43 -1.05 10.41
N GLY A 125 -22.78 -1.79 11.32
CA GLY A 125 -23.43 -2.45 12.47
C GLY A 125 -24.20 -3.72 12.12
N ALA A 126 -24.03 -4.28 10.91
CA ALA A 126 -24.66 -5.53 10.53
C ALA A 126 -24.06 -6.71 11.30
N LYS A 127 -24.91 -7.63 11.75
CA LYS A 127 -24.44 -8.89 12.35
C LYS A 127 -23.86 -9.80 11.26
N VAL A 128 -22.56 -9.96 11.27
CA VAL A 128 -21.84 -10.88 10.36
C VAL A 128 -21.76 -12.26 11.01
N SER A 129 -22.14 -13.32 10.29
CA SER A 129 -22.16 -14.67 10.84
C SER A 129 -20.75 -15.20 11.13
N PHE A 130 -20.60 -15.97 12.21
CA PHE A 130 -19.33 -16.57 12.61
C PHE A 130 -18.61 -17.37 11.49
N PRO A 131 -19.31 -18.16 10.62
CA PRO A 131 -18.65 -18.85 9.51
C PRO A 131 -18.00 -17.91 8.48
N VAL A 132 -18.56 -16.70 8.29
CA VAL A 132 -17.95 -15.68 7.41
C VAL A 132 -16.72 -15.10 8.08
N LEU A 133 -16.79 -14.79 9.37
CA LEU A 133 -15.70 -14.23 10.15
C LEU A 133 -14.52 -15.20 10.27
N SER A 134 -14.80 -16.49 10.58
CA SER A 134 -13.75 -17.51 10.71
C SER A 134 -13.01 -17.75 9.40
N LYS A 135 -13.69 -17.63 8.26
CA LYS A 135 -13.05 -17.71 6.93
C LYS A 135 -11.99 -16.63 6.72
N PHE A 136 -12.20 -15.45 7.30
CA PHE A 136 -11.26 -14.33 7.25
C PHE A 136 -10.33 -14.30 8.47
N ARG A 137 -10.34 -15.33 9.34
CA ARG A 137 -9.58 -15.39 10.59
C ARG A 137 -9.91 -14.24 11.56
N ILE A 138 -11.09 -13.64 11.43
CA ILE A 138 -11.59 -12.59 12.30
C ILE A 138 -12.21 -13.24 13.54
N ASN A 139 -11.71 -12.93 14.72
CA ASN A 139 -12.30 -13.36 15.98
C ASN A 139 -13.17 -12.26 16.60
N HIS A 140 -13.99 -12.61 17.60
CA HIS A 140 -14.90 -11.67 18.25
C HIS A 140 -14.18 -10.49 18.92
N LYS A 141 -12.97 -10.69 19.44
CA LYS A 141 -12.16 -9.63 20.05
C LYS A 141 -11.77 -8.60 18.99
N THR A 142 -11.25 -9.07 17.86
CA THR A 142 -10.86 -8.21 16.74
C THR A 142 -12.05 -7.43 16.16
N LEU A 143 -13.23 -8.05 16.10
CA LEU A 143 -14.47 -7.36 15.69
C LEU A 143 -14.84 -6.21 16.63
N GLY A 144 -14.66 -6.39 17.93
CA GLY A 144 -14.93 -5.34 18.93
C GLY A 144 -13.95 -4.16 18.81
N GLU A 145 -12.73 -4.40 18.30
CA GLU A 145 -11.69 -3.38 18.13
C GLU A 145 -11.86 -2.57 16.84
N ILE A 146 -12.35 -3.17 15.75
CA ILE A 146 -12.54 -2.50 14.45
C ILE A 146 -13.36 -1.20 14.56
N PRO A 147 -14.55 -1.18 15.21
CA PRO A 147 -15.31 0.06 15.34
C PRO A 147 -14.60 1.15 16.13
N ASN A 148 -13.75 0.79 17.10
CA ASN A 148 -13.00 1.76 17.89
C ASN A 148 -11.88 2.38 17.07
N VAL A 149 -11.20 1.59 16.24
CA VAL A 149 -10.14 2.05 15.33
C VAL A 149 -10.67 3.06 14.31
N PHE A 150 -11.94 2.89 13.86
CA PHE A 150 -12.51 3.69 12.78
C PHE A 150 -13.57 4.70 13.23
N LYS A 151 -13.79 4.88 14.54
CA LYS A 151 -14.83 5.73 15.12
C LYS A 151 -14.81 7.21 14.65
N ASN A 152 -13.71 7.72 14.16
CA ASN A 152 -13.54 9.15 13.86
C ASN A 152 -13.42 9.46 12.36
N SER A 153 -13.94 8.62 11.48
CA SER A 153 -13.57 8.77 10.08
C SER A 153 -14.75 9.02 9.15
N ASP A 154 -15.35 10.19 9.22
CA ASP A 154 -16.14 10.70 8.10
C ASP A 154 -15.26 10.83 6.85
N SER A 155 -13.96 11.10 7.01
CA SER A 155 -12.98 11.10 5.93
C SER A 155 -12.75 9.68 5.38
N ILE A 156 -12.67 8.63 6.21
CA ILE A 156 -12.60 7.24 5.74
C ILE A 156 -13.83 6.89 4.93
N LYS A 157 -15.03 7.28 5.38
CA LYS A 157 -16.26 7.04 4.62
C LYS A 157 -16.25 7.76 3.28
N ALA A 158 -15.86 9.03 3.26
CA ALA A 158 -15.77 9.83 2.03
C ALA A 158 -14.72 9.24 1.07
N HIS A 159 -13.54 8.92 1.57
CA HIS A 159 -12.49 8.28 0.82
C HIS A 159 -12.89 6.88 0.38
N TYR A 160 -13.47 6.06 1.28
CA TYR A 160 -14.01 4.76 0.97
C TYR A 160 -15.13 4.83 -0.07
N GLN A 161 -16.02 5.81 -0.02
CA GLN A 161 -17.03 6.04 -1.04
C GLN A 161 -16.44 6.46 -2.38
N SER A 162 -15.40 7.27 -2.39
CA SER A 162 -14.64 7.59 -3.60
C SER A 162 -13.91 6.36 -4.16
N TRP A 163 -13.43 5.48 -3.27
CA TRP A 163 -12.74 4.24 -3.60
C TRP A 163 -13.68 3.04 -3.80
N SER A 164 -14.92 3.06 -3.29
CA SER A 164 -15.91 1.99 -3.48
C SER A 164 -16.34 1.83 -4.95
N ARG A 165 -16.10 2.84 -5.76
CA ARG A 165 -16.17 2.72 -7.22
C ARG A 165 -15.02 1.86 -7.78
N TYR A 166 -13.99 1.64 -7.00
CA TYR A 166 -12.83 0.83 -7.26
C TYR A 166 -12.83 -0.29 -6.22
N HIS A 167 -12.61 -1.53 -6.59
CA HIS A 167 -12.48 -2.62 -5.62
C HIS A 167 -11.30 -2.32 -4.70
N ALA A 168 -11.58 -1.70 -3.56
CA ALA A 168 -10.56 -1.34 -2.61
C ALA A 168 -9.83 -2.62 -2.14
N SER A 169 -8.52 -2.60 -2.23
CA SER A 169 -7.65 -3.67 -1.77
C SER A 169 -7.77 -3.86 -0.24
N PRO A 170 -7.67 -5.07 0.29
CA PRO A 170 -7.47 -5.30 1.73
C PRO A 170 -6.35 -4.45 2.33
N THR A 171 -5.34 -4.12 1.54
CA THR A 171 -4.22 -3.25 1.91
C THR A 171 -4.67 -1.86 2.35
N ILE A 172 -5.73 -1.31 1.77
CA ILE A 172 -6.25 0.01 2.15
C ILE A 172 -6.78 0.03 3.58
N ILE A 173 -7.50 -1.01 3.99
CA ILE A 173 -7.98 -1.12 5.37
C ILE A 173 -6.80 -1.16 6.34
N LYS A 174 -5.76 -1.90 5.98
CA LYS A 174 -4.52 -1.96 6.73
C LYS A 174 -3.87 -0.57 6.85
N HIS A 175 -3.80 0.19 5.76
CA HIS A 175 -3.22 1.52 5.77
C HIS A 175 -4.04 2.51 6.62
N TYR A 176 -5.37 2.44 6.60
CA TYR A 176 -6.18 3.24 7.51
C TYR A 176 -5.97 2.86 8.98
N TYR A 177 -5.83 1.58 9.27
CA TYR A 177 -5.49 1.14 10.61
C TYR A 177 -4.14 1.72 11.06
N GLN A 178 -3.13 1.67 10.21
CA GLN A 178 -1.81 2.22 10.48
C GLN A 178 -1.84 3.74 10.67
N GLN A 179 -2.58 4.46 9.82
CA GLN A 179 -2.81 5.90 9.99
C GLN A 179 -3.50 6.21 11.32
N ASN A 180 -4.46 5.39 11.73
CA ASN A 180 -5.16 5.60 12.99
C ASN A 180 -4.24 5.38 14.20
N ILE A 181 -3.29 4.44 14.12
CA ILE A 181 -2.24 4.32 15.14
C ILE A 181 -1.44 5.61 15.21
N LEU A 182 -0.98 6.14 14.07
CA LEU A 182 -0.23 7.39 14.02
C LEU A 182 -1.01 8.54 14.68
N ARG A 183 -2.30 8.69 14.37
CA ARG A 183 -3.18 9.72 14.97
C ARG A 183 -3.32 9.61 16.49
N GLY A 184 -3.08 8.46 17.07
CA GLY A 184 -3.06 8.28 18.52
C GLY A 184 -1.86 8.92 19.22
N PHE A 185 -0.81 9.28 18.46
CA PHE A 185 0.46 9.77 18.99
C PHE A 185 0.95 11.05 18.33
N ILE A 186 0.42 11.39 17.16
CA ILE A 186 0.88 12.48 16.30
C ILE A 186 -0.31 13.37 15.94
N GLU A 187 -0.18 14.65 16.21
CA GLU A 187 -1.10 15.66 15.70
C GLU A 187 -0.82 15.88 14.21
N SER A 188 -1.81 15.61 13.35
CA SER A 188 -1.65 15.67 11.90
C SER A 188 -1.16 17.03 11.41
N GLU A 189 -1.59 18.10 12.07
CA GLU A 189 -1.24 19.48 11.76
C GLU A 189 0.25 19.79 12.01
N SER A 190 0.91 18.99 12.85
CA SER A 190 2.35 19.13 13.12
C SER A 190 3.22 18.56 12.00
N ILE A 191 2.66 17.68 11.15
CA ILE A 191 3.38 17.03 10.08
C ILE A 191 3.24 17.82 8.78
N LYS A 192 4.35 18.29 8.26
CA LYS A 192 4.40 19.03 6.99
C LYS A 192 5.02 18.22 5.85
N THR A 193 5.96 17.33 6.17
CA THR A 193 6.66 16.53 5.19
C THR A 193 6.80 15.09 5.66
N VAL A 194 6.33 14.16 4.85
CA VAL A 194 6.44 12.71 5.05
C VAL A 194 7.39 12.12 4.02
N LEU A 195 8.27 11.23 4.45
CA LEU A 195 9.04 10.33 3.58
C LEU A 195 8.48 8.92 3.73
N GLU A 196 7.90 8.37 2.67
CA GLU A 196 7.48 6.98 2.59
C GLU A 196 8.54 6.15 1.86
N ILE A 197 9.21 5.25 2.58
CA ILE A 197 10.22 4.33 2.05
C ILE A 197 9.53 3.05 1.60
N GLY A 198 9.63 2.70 0.32
CA GLY A 198 8.93 1.56 -0.26
C GLY A 198 7.42 1.80 -0.36
N GLY A 199 7.03 2.97 -0.86
CA GLY A 199 5.63 3.42 -0.92
C GLY A 199 4.73 2.64 -1.88
N GLY A 200 5.30 1.71 -2.66
CA GLY A 200 4.55 0.90 -3.61
C GLY A 200 3.81 1.75 -4.63
N ASN A 201 2.53 1.49 -4.84
CA ASN A 201 1.70 2.29 -5.73
C ASN A 201 1.18 3.61 -5.12
N GLY A 202 1.63 3.99 -3.92
CA GLY A 202 1.25 5.25 -3.26
C GLY A 202 -0.08 5.20 -2.49
N ASN A 203 -0.57 4.04 -2.12
CA ASN A 203 -1.82 3.92 -1.37
C ASN A 203 -1.78 4.66 -0.03
N PHE A 204 -0.70 4.50 0.75
CA PHE A 204 -0.59 5.16 2.04
C PHE A 204 -0.35 6.66 1.88
N ALA A 205 0.50 7.05 0.93
CA ALA A 205 0.70 8.44 0.52
C ALA A 205 -0.63 9.13 0.16
N SER A 206 -1.49 8.44 -0.59
CA SER A 206 -2.83 8.92 -0.96
C SER A 206 -3.70 9.20 0.27
N ILE A 207 -3.69 8.30 1.26
CA ILE A 207 -4.44 8.44 2.51
C ILE A 207 -3.90 9.61 3.33
N LEU A 208 -2.58 9.72 3.49
CA LEU A 208 -1.96 10.81 4.23
C LEU A 208 -2.26 12.16 3.58
N HIS A 209 -2.10 12.28 2.26
CA HIS A 209 -2.37 13.53 1.56
C HIS A 209 -3.84 13.94 1.65
N HIS A 210 -4.76 12.99 1.55
CA HIS A 210 -6.19 13.28 1.69
C HIS A 210 -6.57 13.75 3.10
N ASP A 211 -6.05 13.07 4.13
CA ASP A 211 -6.52 13.22 5.49
C ASP A 211 -5.70 14.21 6.34
N TRP A 212 -4.45 14.47 5.95
CA TRP A 212 -3.50 15.33 6.67
C TRP A 212 -3.11 16.58 5.88
N ALA A 213 -3.86 16.91 4.82
CA ALA A 213 -3.57 18.12 4.03
C ALA A 213 -3.52 19.40 4.91
N PRO A 214 -2.58 20.33 4.64
CA PRO A 214 -1.60 20.29 3.58
C PRO A 214 -0.30 19.57 3.99
N VAL A 215 -0.15 18.31 3.61
CA VAL A 215 1.07 17.52 3.82
C VAL A 215 1.76 17.24 2.49
N ARG A 216 3.08 17.39 2.45
CA ARG A 216 3.93 16.97 1.33
C ARG A 216 4.36 15.53 1.55
N VAL A 217 4.22 14.70 0.54
CA VAL A 217 4.64 13.29 0.62
C VAL A 217 5.73 13.02 -0.40
N ILE A 218 6.87 12.53 0.08
CA ILE A 218 7.98 12.07 -0.73
C ILE A 218 7.92 10.55 -0.75
N LEU A 219 7.73 9.97 -1.94
CA LEU A 219 7.78 8.51 -2.12
C LEU A 219 9.15 8.12 -2.63
N MET A 220 9.82 7.24 -1.90
CA MET A 220 11.09 6.64 -2.32
C MET A 220 10.89 5.15 -2.57
N ASP A 221 11.12 4.72 -3.82
CA ASP A 221 10.94 3.33 -4.23
C ASP A 221 11.82 2.99 -5.45
N LEU A 222 11.69 1.75 -5.93
CA LEU A 222 12.30 1.31 -7.18
C LEU A 222 11.70 2.07 -8.36
N PRO A 223 12.49 2.37 -9.41
CA PRO A 223 12.04 3.16 -10.56
C PRO A 223 10.75 2.64 -11.21
N GLU A 224 10.63 1.32 -11.38
CA GLU A 224 9.47 0.67 -11.95
C GLU A 224 8.23 0.79 -11.07
N THR A 225 8.40 0.75 -9.76
CA THR A 225 7.32 0.95 -8.78
C THR A 225 6.82 2.40 -8.83
N LEU A 226 7.74 3.36 -8.85
CA LEU A 226 7.39 4.78 -8.98
C LEU A 226 6.63 5.07 -10.28
N ALA A 227 6.99 4.40 -11.38
CA ALA A 227 6.28 4.55 -12.65
C ALA A 227 4.83 4.05 -12.60
N THR A 228 4.43 3.29 -11.58
CA THR A 228 3.03 2.94 -11.30
C THR A 228 2.37 3.89 -10.29
N ALA A 229 3.12 4.35 -9.31
CA ALA A 229 2.61 5.28 -8.28
C ALA A 229 2.26 6.65 -8.86
N ILE A 230 3.09 7.16 -9.77
CA ILE A 230 2.90 8.46 -10.42
C ILE A 230 1.52 8.56 -11.11
N PRO A 231 1.15 7.69 -12.06
CA PRO A 231 -0.15 7.77 -12.71
C PRO A 231 -1.31 7.51 -11.75
N PHE A 232 -1.12 6.65 -10.74
CA PHE A 232 -2.13 6.39 -9.73
C PHE A 232 -2.45 7.65 -8.91
N LEU A 233 -1.44 8.29 -8.33
CA LEU A 233 -1.62 9.51 -7.53
C LEU A 233 -2.09 10.69 -8.37
N SER A 234 -1.60 10.82 -9.61
CA SER A 234 -2.09 11.83 -10.56
C SER A 234 -3.58 11.66 -10.90
N ASN A 235 -4.03 10.42 -11.03
CA ASN A 235 -5.45 10.12 -11.29
C ASN A 235 -6.32 10.41 -10.06
N GLN A 236 -5.82 10.12 -8.85
CA GLN A 236 -6.54 10.37 -7.60
C GLN A 236 -6.58 11.87 -7.25
N PHE A 237 -5.53 12.60 -7.53
CA PHE A 237 -5.36 14.01 -7.22
C PHE A 237 -4.97 14.81 -8.48
N PRO A 238 -5.93 15.09 -9.38
CA PRO A 238 -5.64 15.72 -10.68
C PRO A 238 -5.01 17.12 -10.59
N HIS A 239 -5.14 17.78 -9.45
CA HIS A 239 -4.59 19.12 -9.20
C HIS A 239 -3.33 19.12 -8.36
N ALA A 240 -2.86 17.95 -7.93
CA ALA A 240 -1.64 17.84 -7.13
C ALA A 240 -0.40 18.21 -7.94
N LYS A 241 0.49 18.94 -7.29
CA LYS A 241 1.80 19.28 -7.84
C LYS A 241 2.74 18.11 -7.63
N ILE A 242 3.18 17.51 -8.72
CA ILE A 242 4.05 16.33 -8.73
C ILE A 242 5.44 16.71 -9.17
N LEU A 243 6.46 16.26 -8.43
CA LEU A 243 7.86 16.27 -8.85
C LEU A 243 8.27 14.85 -9.28
N MET A 244 8.71 14.72 -10.52
CA MET A 244 9.23 13.46 -11.07
C MET A 244 10.68 13.21 -10.64
N PRO A 245 11.17 11.97 -10.61
CA PRO A 245 12.56 11.70 -10.22
C PRO A 245 13.61 12.49 -11.00
N HIS A 246 13.48 12.60 -12.31
CA HIS A 246 14.42 13.36 -13.15
C HIS A 246 14.34 14.90 -12.94
N GLU A 247 13.22 15.40 -12.43
CA GLU A 247 13.07 16.81 -12.06
C GLU A 247 13.72 17.09 -10.70
N VAL A 248 13.60 16.14 -9.76
CA VAL A 248 14.33 16.21 -8.49
C VAL A 248 15.83 16.14 -8.72
N GLU A 249 16.31 15.32 -9.67
CA GLU A 249 17.72 15.26 -10.05
C GLU A 249 18.22 16.62 -10.58
N ALA A 250 17.42 17.29 -11.41
CA ALA A 250 17.80 18.56 -12.02
C ALA A 250 17.72 19.77 -11.08
N HIS A 251 16.76 19.77 -10.14
CA HIS A 251 16.40 20.97 -9.37
C HIS A 251 16.32 20.74 -7.85
N GLY A 252 16.57 19.52 -7.38
CA GLY A 252 16.37 19.14 -5.98
C GLY A 252 14.88 19.12 -5.58
N LEU A 253 14.63 19.01 -4.29
CA LEU A 253 13.28 19.09 -3.68
C LEU A 253 12.88 20.54 -3.42
N SER A 254 13.16 21.45 -4.35
CA SER A 254 12.85 22.87 -4.23
C SER A 254 11.42 23.16 -4.71
N GLY A 255 10.82 24.23 -4.16
CA GLY A 255 9.49 24.67 -4.53
C GLY A 255 8.36 23.98 -3.77
N SER A 256 7.12 24.27 -4.19
CA SER A 256 5.92 23.67 -3.60
C SER A 256 5.53 22.44 -4.40
N PHE A 257 5.38 21.31 -3.71
CA PHE A 257 4.85 20.07 -4.27
C PHE A 257 3.90 19.41 -3.26
N ASP A 258 3.02 18.58 -3.77
CA ASP A 258 2.17 17.70 -2.96
C ASP A 258 2.82 16.30 -2.89
N PHE A 259 3.30 15.81 -4.04
CA PHE A 259 4.04 14.55 -4.13
C PHE A 259 5.38 14.75 -4.84
N ALA A 260 6.44 14.18 -4.27
CA ALA A 260 7.72 14.05 -4.94
C ALA A 260 8.12 12.57 -5.01
N PHE A 261 8.72 12.16 -6.12
CA PHE A 261 9.11 10.78 -6.35
C PHE A 261 10.63 10.71 -6.46
N LEU A 262 11.24 9.85 -5.63
CA LEU A 262 12.68 9.62 -5.61
C LEU A 262 12.97 8.15 -5.85
N THR A 263 13.91 7.88 -6.73
CA THR A 263 14.49 6.54 -6.82
C THR A 263 15.42 6.29 -5.62
N VAL A 264 15.72 5.03 -5.36
CA VAL A 264 16.64 4.62 -4.28
C VAL A 264 18.06 5.24 -4.43
N HIS A 265 18.42 5.66 -5.63
CA HIS A 265 19.72 6.32 -5.90
C HIS A 265 19.74 7.81 -5.50
N GLN A 266 18.59 8.40 -5.22
CA GLN A 266 18.46 9.84 -4.94
C GLN A 266 18.40 10.17 -3.44
N MET A 267 18.85 9.27 -2.56
CA MET A 267 18.85 9.52 -1.09
C MET A 267 19.61 10.79 -0.69
N ALA A 268 20.59 11.20 -1.47
CA ALA A 268 21.37 12.42 -1.24
C ALA A 268 20.56 13.71 -1.48
N ALA A 269 19.45 13.65 -2.23
CA ALA A 269 18.57 14.80 -2.43
C ALA A 269 17.77 15.17 -1.17
N LEU A 270 17.68 14.27 -0.20
CA LEU A 270 17.01 14.51 1.09
C LEU A 270 17.96 15.21 2.05
N MET A 271 17.57 16.41 2.48
CA MET A 271 18.33 17.19 3.45
C MET A 271 18.20 16.62 4.87
N ASP A 272 19.23 16.82 5.66
CA ASP A 272 19.20 16.47 7.09
C ASP A 272 18.12 17.25 7.82
N ASN A 273 17.45 16.59 8.77
CA ASN A 273 16.44 17.23 9.63
C ASN A 273 15.29 17.93 8.85
N SER A 274 14.88 17.39 7.70
CA SER A 274 13.87 18.02 6.82
C SER A 274 12.55 17.26 6.75
N ILE A 275 12.45 16.09 7.41
CA ILE A 275 11.30 15.20 7.37
C ILE A 275 10.69 15.11 8.77
N ASP A 276 9.39 15.32 8.88
CA ASP A 276 8.66 15.22 10.15
C ASP A 276 8.27 13.78 10.48
N LEU A 277 7.93 13.00 9.46
CA LEU A 277 7.54 11.59 9.60
C LEU A 277 8.19 10.75 8.51
N VAL A 278 8.95 9.75 8.90
CA VAL A 278 9.41 8.68 8.00
C VAL A 278 8.53 7.46 8.20
N THR A 279 8.07 6.84 7.12
CA THR A 279 7.25 5.62 7.16
C THR A 279 7.84 4.51 6.31
N ASN A 280 7.69 3.26 6.77
CA ASN A 280 7.94 2.07 5.98
C ASN A 280 6.88 1.01 6.31
N ILE A 281 6.13 0.59 5.29
CA ILE A 281 5.04 -0.36 5.44
C ILE A 281 5.25 -1.50 4.45
N ASP A 282 5.35 -2.73 4.96
CA ASP A 282 5.50 -3.98 4.20
C ASP A 282 6.74 -4.07 3.29
N SER A 283 7.65 -3.12 3.36
CA SER A 283 8.73 -3.02 2.39
C SER A 283 10.08 -3.52 2.95
N PHE A 284 10.46 -3.20 4.19
CA PHE A 284 11.71 -3.70 4.78
C PHE A 284 11.77 -5.22 4.82
N GLN A 285 10.63 -5.87 5.03
CA GLN A 285 10.53 -7.33 5.03
C GLN A 285 10.95 -7.99 3.69
N GLU A 286 11.07 -7.20 2.62
CA GLU A 286 11.39 -7.65 1.25
C GLU A 286 12.78 -7.20 0.79
N MET A 287 13.54 -6.52 1.65
CA MET A 287 14.86 -5.97 1.37
C MET A 287 15.98 -6.86 1.91
N THR A 288 17.20 -6.64 1.46
CA THR A 288 18.39 -7.22 2.09
C THR A 288 18.69 -6.53 3.42
N HIS A 289 19.42 -7.20 4.31
CA HIS A 289 19.81 -6.62 5.62
C HIS A 289 20.64 -5.33 5.44
N GLU A 290 21.48 -5.26 4.41
CA GLU A 290 22.29 -4.08 4.13
C GLU A 290 21.42 -2.90 3.68
N GLN A 291 20.43 -3.14 2.84
CA GLN A 291 19.45 -2.13 2.45
C GLN A 291 18.69 -1.61 3.66
N ILE A 292 18.22 -2.50 4.54
CA ILE A 292 17.53 -2.12 5.78
C ILE A 292 18.42 -1.20 6.63
N GLN A 293 19.68 -1.57 6.84
CA GLN A 293 20.63 -0.74 7.58
C GLN A 293 20.80 0.65 6.95
N THR A 294 20.88 0.71 5.62
CA THR A 294 21.02 1.96 4.89
C THR A 294 19.81 2.87 5.09
N TYR A 295 18.59 2.31 5.02
CA TYR A 295 17.37 3.09 5.23
C TYR A 295 17.17 3.52 6.68
N PHE A 296 17.60 2.73 7.65
CA PHE A 296 17.56 3.15 9.06
C PHE A 296 18.51 4.34 9.33
N LYS A 297 19.72 4.31 8.74
CA LYS A 297 20.65 5.45 8.79
C LYS A 297 20.05 6.68 8.09
N LEU A 298 19.42 6.48 6.92
CA LEU A 298 18.71 7.53 6.21
C LEU A 298 17.61 8.14 7.07
N ALA A 299 16.71 7.32 7.63
CA ALA A 299 15.61 7.78 8.48
C ALA A 299 16.14 8.62 9.67
N GLN A 300 17.20 8.13 10.34
CA GLN A 300 17.82 8.87 11.45
C GLN A 300 18.45 10.19 10.98
N ARG A 301 19.01 10.27 9.76
CA ARG A 301 19.62 11.47 9.21
C ARG A 301 18.60 12.53 8.83
N VAL A 302 17.59 12.13 8.06
CA VAL A 302 16.65 13.08 7.42
C VAL A 302 15.53 13.52 8.33
N CYS A 303 15.13 12.69 9.30
CA CYS A 303 14.06 13.02 10.23
C CYS A 303 14.46 14.19 11.14
N CYS A 304 13.53 15.11 11.42
CA CYS A 304 13.73 16.21 12.36
C CYS A 304 14.00 15.68 13.77
N ASN A 305 14.63 16.50 14.61
CA ASN A 305 14.62 16.22 16.04
C ASN A 305 13.16 16.28 16.56
N SER A 306 12.77 15.27 17.34
CA SER A 306 11.38 15.05 17.75
C SER A 306 10.41 14.66 16.63
N GLY A 307 10.87 14.46 15.41
CA GLY A 307 10.09 13.85 14.35
C GLY A 307 9.90 12.35 14.59
N PHE A 308 9.24 11.67 13.68
CA PHE A 308 8.77 10.30 13.91
C PHE A 308 9.26 9.32 12.85
N PHE A 309 9.52 8.10 13.27
CA PHE A 309 9.79 6.98 12.38
C PHE A 309 8.82 5.83 12.68
N PHE A 310 7.95 5.53 11.71
CA PHE A 310 6.94 4.48 11.77
C PHE A 310 7.32 3.31 10.86
N SER A 311 7.26 2.11 11.39
CA SER A 311 7.47 0.88 10.64
C SER A 311 6.39 -0.14 10.96
N SER A 312 5.79 -0.73 9.91
CA SER A 312 4.88 -1.85 10.02
C SER A 312 5.29 -2.92 9.02
N ASN A 313 5.84 -4.02 9.52
CA ASN A 313 6.36 -5.12 8.72
C ASN A 313 6.01 -6.46 9.37
N ARG A 314 6.01 -7.55 8.60
CA ARG A 314 5.85 -8.89 9.17
C ARG A 314 6.91 -9.14 10.23
N CYS A 315 6.55 -9.89 11.28
CA CYS A 315 7.50 -10.27 12.32
C CYS A 315 8.67 -11.05 11.73
N GLU A 316 8.39 -11.90 10.74
CA GLU A 316 9.41 -12.64 9.99
C GLU A 316 8.94 -12.83 8.54
N LYS A 317 9.82 -12.64 7.57
CA LYS A 317 9.59 -12.95 6.16
C LYS A 317 10.90 -13.31 5.48
N ILE A 318 10.89 -14.40 4.71
CA ILE A 318 11.96 -14.69 3.76
C ILE A 318 11.67 -13.85 2.51
N PRO A 319 12.58 -12.96 2.08
CA PRO A 319 12.38 -12.10 0.92
C PRO A 319 12.60 -12.86 -0.39
N CYS A 320 11.78 -13.88 -0.64
CA CYS A 320 11.83 -14.74 -1.82
C CYS A 320 10.55 -14.59 -2.67
N GLY A 321 10.65 -14.86 -3.98
CA GLY A 321 9.51 -14.91 -4.89
C GLY A 321 8.52 -16.04 -4.53
N GLU A 322 7.34 -16.00 -5.13
CA GLU A 322 6.25 -16.97 -4.84
C GLU A 322 6.61 -18.43 -5.12
N ASN A 323 7.59 -18.71 -5.99
CA ASN A 323 8.09 -20.04 -6.31
C ASN A 323 9.43 -20.30 -5.62
N GLN A 324 9.39 -20.70 -4.36
CA GLN A 324 10.58 -21.10 -3.59
C GLN A 324 11.42 -22.20 -4.24
N SER A 325 10.82 -23.00 -5.15
CA SER A 325 11.49 -24.10 -5.87
C SER A 325 12.51 -23.65 -6.94
N ILE A 326 12.51 -22.36 -7.31
CA ILE A 326 13.39 -21.83 -8.37
C ILE A 326 14.62 -21.10 -7.76
N ILE A 327 14.64 -20.90 -6.44
CA ILE A 327 15.68 -20.10 -5.78
C ILE A 327 16.73 -21.06 -5.23
N GLU A 328 17.89 -21.11 -5.87
CA GLU A 328 19.02 -21.94 -5.46
C GLU A 328 19.61 -21.51 -4.09
N GLN A 329 19.46 -20.22 -3.73
CA GLN A 329 19.84 -19.69 -2.42
C GLN A 329 18.78 -18.69 -1.95
N PRO A 330 17.92 -19.06 -1.02
CA PRO A 330 16.97 -18.12 -0.43
C PRO A 330 17.72 -17.05 0.38
N ASP A 331 17.27 -15.79 0.27
CA ASP A 331 17.75 -14.72 1.12
C ASP A 331 17.51 -15.06 2.61
N LEU A 332 18.33 -14.51 3.50
CA LEU A 332 18.12 -14.68 4.93
C LEU A 332 16.77 -14.09 5.35
N PRO A 333 16.08 -14.72 6.31
CA PRO A 333 14.81 -14.20 6.78
C PRO A 333 14.99 -12.83 7.44
N ASN A 334 14.13 -11.89 7.07
CA ASN A 334 14.01 -10.61 7.76
C ASN A 334 13.12 -10.76 8.99
N ARG A 335 13.67 -10.44 10.16
CA ARG A 335 12.94 -10.37 11.42
C ARG A 335 12.86 -8.93 11.89
N SER A 336 11.66 -8.39 12.01
CA SER A 336 11.48 -7.00 12.43
C SER A 336 12.07 -6.67 13.81
N ALA A 337 12.20 -7.68 14.68
CA ALA A 337 12.87 -7.56 15.97
C ALA A 337 14.38 -7.32 15.85
N GLU A 338 15.00 -7.74 14.74
CA GLU A 338 16.43 -7.63 14.46
C GLU A 338 16.78 -6.36 13.67
N PHE A 339 15.80 -5.54 13.32
CA PHE A 339 16.04 -4.28 12.62
C PHE A 339 16.91 -3.35 13.48
N PRO A 340 17.78 -2.53 12.84
CA PRO A 340 18.79 -1.74 13.55
C PRO A 340 18.20 -0.47 14.20
N TRP A 341 17.25 -0.65 15.11
CA TRP A 341 16.58 0.41 15.84
C TRP A 341 17.57 1.23 16.68
N ASN A 342 17.46 2.54 16.61
CA ASN A 342 18.27 3.42 17.45
C ASN A 342 17.68 3.43 18.87
N LEU A 343 18.42 2.89 19.82
CA LEU A 343 18.00 2.77 21.21
C LEU A 343 17.94 4.12 21.96
N LYS A 344 18.48 5.19 21.39
CA LYS A 344 18.33 6.55 21.94
C LYS A 344 16.98 7.16 21.62
N ASN A 345 16.32 6.69 20.56
CA ASN A 345 14.98 7.15 20.21
C ASN A 345 13.95 6.68 21.23
N LYS A 346 12.89 7.46 21.41
CA LYS A 346 11.81 7.10 22.32
C LYS A 346 10.78 6.22 21.59
N ASP A 347 10.60 5.00 22.04
CA ASP A 347 9.51 4.13 21.58
C ASP A 347 8.16 4.66 22.08
N LEU A 348 7.25 4.97 21.16
CA LEU A 348 5.87 5.33 21.45
C LEU A 348 4.94 4.13 21.26
N VAL A 349 5.21 3.29 20.24
CA VAL A 349 4.55 2.02 19.99
C VAL A 349 5.62 0.98 19.70
N ASN A 350 5.48 -0.20 20.27
CA ASN A 350 6.28 -1.37 19.96
C ASN A 350 5.45 -2.61 20.28
N GLU A 351 4.68 -3.07 19.30
CA GLU A 351 3.72 -4.15 19.49
C GLU A 351 3.62 -5.10 18.31
N ILE A 352 3.07 -6.27 18.56
CA ILE A 352 2.67 -7.20 17.50
C ILE A 352 1.16 -7.06 17.30
N SER A 353 0.77 -6.51 16.14
CA SER A 353 -0.64 -6.29 15.83
C SER A 353 -1.34 -7.58 15.44
N SER A 354 -2.47 -7.82 16.08
CA SER A 354 -3.39 -8.88 15.72
C SER A 354 -4.41 -8.44 14.65
N LEU A 355 -4.66 -7.13 14.53
CA LEU A 355 -5.59 -6.58 13.55
C LEU A 355 -5.10 -6.74 12.13
N GLU A 356 -3.80 -6.63 11.91
CA GLU A 356 -3.23 -6.84 10.59
C GLU A 356 -3.35 -8.29 10.12
N ARG A 357 -3.55 -9.26 11.02
CA ARG A 357 -3.88 -10.64 10.66
C ARG A 357 -5.22 -10.76 9.91
N LEU A 358 -6.08 -9.76 9.95
CA LEU A 358 -7.29 -9.73 9.13
C LEU A 358 -6.99 -9.67 7.64
N VAL A 359 -5.87 -9.02 7.31
CA VAL A 359 -5.46 -8.74 5.93
C VAL A 359 -4.39 -9.72 5.48
N GLN A 360 -3.50 -10.11 6.40
CA GLN A 360 -2.39 -11.02 6.12
C GLN A 360 -2.36 -12.16 7.15
N PRO A 361 -1.95 -13.38 6.74
CA PRO A 361 -1.90 -14.53 7.64
C PRO A 361 -0.85 -14.38 8.74
N ASP A 362 0.15 -13.51 8.53
CA ASP A 362 1.33 -13.40 9.38
C ASP A 362 1.17 -12.27 10.39
N ALA A 363 1.82 -12.42 11.55
CA ALA A 363 1.87 -11.38 12.56
C ALA A 363 2.68 -10.19 12.03
N GLN A 364 2.17 -8.99 12.29
CA GLN A 364 2.84 -7.73 11.95
C GLN A 364 3.45 -7.10 13.20
N SER A 365 4.68 -6.67 13.09
CA SER A 365 5.34 -5.83 14.08
C SER A 365 5.12 -4.37 13.72
N ILE A 366 4.56 -3.63 14.65
CA ILE A 366 4.34 -2.19 14.52
C ILE A 366 5.25 -1.48 15.50
N ARG A 367 6.04 -0.54 14.99
CA ARG A 367 6.88 0.30 15.83
C ARG A 367 6.82 1.76 15.39
N LEU A 368 6.63 2.64 16.36
CA LEU A 368 6.70 4.09 16.21
C LEU A 368 7.74 4.63 17.16
N GLN A 369 8.77 5.26 16.65
CA GLN A 369 9.78 5.96 17.41
C GLN A 369 9.69 7.46 17.23
N GLN A 370 9.85 8.21 18.31
CA GLN A 370 10.19 9.62 18.25
C GLN A 370 11.70 9.77 18.19
N ILE A 371 12.20 10.47 17.19
CA ILE A 371 13.62 10.62 16.91
C ILE A 371 14.27 11.56 17.93
N VAL A 372 15.41 11.15 18.45
CA VAL A 372 16.30 11.93 19.29
C VAL A 372 17.63 12.11 18.54
N LYS A 373 18.08 13.38 18.43
CA LYS A 373 19.35 13.74 17.78
C LYS A 373 20.48 13.90 18.79
#